data_b28d57a4a5d2b34998d10655fb8b8f03
#
_entry.id   b28d57a4a5d2b34998d10655fb8b8f03
#
_cell.length_a   1.000
_cell.length_b   1.000
_cell.length_c   1.000
_cell.angle_alpha   90.00
_cell.angle_beta   90.00
_cell.angle_gamma   90.00
#
_symmetry.space_group_name_H-M   'P 1'
#
loop_
_entity.id
_entity.type
_entity.pdbx_description
1 polymer ?
#
loop_
_entity_poly.entity_id
_entity_poly.type
_entity_poly.pdbx_seq_one_letter_code
_entity_poly.pdbx_strand_id
1 'polypeptide(L)'
;MRKAFLTLLGGLLLAGCGYRAPMHQSYLPVVTDSTLYAGIRPDYQQLAALMEKDTGMKPVEGNTVSLVFEGQENLDKILEDVRAAQKSVYIEPYRFCLDSVGTTLAGILKERAAAGVDVRIILYKSANTDEDIKKLKKLREDGAMVNTFHRPVFFLDRWIPKLATHRNHRKLLLLDGATAYVGSRNIQDKYFFDWHDADVRITGPVLADLTEAFHGNQRNIGLHKQKPLYVAPDLEEKALRDTMPGLEQFFGVPVQVVPEYPTDQRLPTRNGLEWALNHSRQYFWYYNPYSPPPQSTIDALVEAPRRGVDVRWIAPSITDIEPERGIAESMYEEMLEAGIRIYEWQDHMMHAKQYLCDDYLAIIGSTNMDNLSLFLNYELLAFLYDERICHRAAETFLRDLDAHCREITLEEVKRWPSPRKWRNWILRILGGPLA
;
A
#
# COMPACT_ATOMS: atom_id res chain seq x y z
N MET A 1 31.31 24.77 9.83
CA MET A 1 30.06 23.97 9.85
C MET A 1 29.02 24.43 8.83
N ARG A 2 28.66 25.73 8.69
CA ARG A 2 27.67 26.21 7.68
C ARG A 2 28.08 25.91 6.19
N LYS A 3 29.38 26.04 5.84
CA LYS A 3 29.84 25.75 4.46
C LYS A 3 29.81 24.26 4.11
N ALA A 4 30.09 23.38 5.07
CA ALA A 4 30.00 21.93 4.85
C ALA A 4 28.56 21.44 4.69
N PHE A 5 27.60 22.09 5.40
CA PHE A 5 26.18 21.78 5.29
C PHE A 5 25.61 22.17 3.92
N LEU A 6 26.00 23.34 3.37
CA LEU A 6 25.59 23.80 2.05
C LEU A 6 26.22 22.95 0.92
N THR A 7 27.43 22.44 1.10
CA THR A 7 28.08 21.57 0.13
C THR A 7 27.43 20.15 0.13
N LEU A 8 26.99 19.66 1.30
CA LEU A 8 26.27 18.38 1.40
C LEU A 8 24.85 18.49 0.81
N LEU A 9 24.15 19.59 1.04
CA LEU A 9 22.85 19.87 0.42
C LEU A 9 22.98 20.00 -1.10
N GLY A 10 24.02 20.68 -1.58
CA GLY A 10 24.33 20.80 -3.02
C GLY A 10 24.69 19.45 -3.67
N GLY A 11 25.37 18.55 -2.95
CA GLY A 11 25.68 17.21 -3.41
C GLY A 11 24.46 16.29 -3.46
N LEU A 12 23.53 16.41 -2.53
CA LEU A 12 22.25 15.69 -2.52
C LEU A 12 21.29 16.20 -3.61
N LEU A 13 21.28 17.50 -3.89
CA LEU A 13 20.52 18.12 -4.99
C LEU A 13 21.02 17.67 -6.37
N LEU A 14 22.34 17.46 -6.53
CA LEU A 14 22.92 16.98 -7.79
C LEU A 14 22.73 15.46 -7.97
N ALA A 15 22.67 14.70 -6.90
CA ALA A 15 22.35 13.26 -6.93
C ALA A 15 20.85 13.01 -7.23
N GLY A 16 19.94 13.84 -6.71
CA GLY A 16 18.50 13.76 -7.00
C GLY A 16 18.14 14.13 -8.43
N CYS A 17 18.88 15.05 -9.08
CA CYS A 17 18.67 15.41 -10.48
C CYS A 17 19.25 14.39 -11.48
N GLY A 18 20.05 13.40 -11.05
CA GLY A 18 20.74 12.46 -11.92
C GLY A 18 20.13 11.06 -12.01
N TYR A 19 19.18 10.70 -11.16
CA TYR A 19 18.54 9.39 -11.21
C TYR A 19 17.39 9.38 -12.22
N ARG A 20 17.70 9.59 -13.51
CA ARG A 20 16.87 9.09 -14.60
C ARG A 20 17.12 7.57 -14.64
N ALA A 21 16.34 6.80 -13.88
CA ALA A 21 16.24 5.39 -14.17
C ALA A 21 15.85 5.27 -15.65
N PRO A 22 16.58 4.52 -16.49
CA PRO A 22 16.19 4.35 -17.87
C PRO A 22 14.76 3.82 -17.89
N MET A 23 13.90 4.44 -18.72
CA MET A 23 12.59 3.88 -18.98
C MET A 23 12.80 2.45 -19.47
N HIS A 24 12.39 1.48 -18.68
CA HIS A 24 12.37 0.08 -19.11
C HIS A 24 11.23 -0.14 -20.10
N GLN A 25 11.32 0.52 -21.26
CA GLN A 25 10.38 0.33 -22.38
C GLN A 25 10.57 -1.02 -23.11
N SER A 26 11.54 -1.85 -22.73
CA SER A 26 11.98 -2.91 -23.62
C SER A 26 11.81 -4.35 -23.13
N TYR A 27 11.16 -4.60 -22.00
CA TYR A 27 11.02 -5.98 -21.52
C TYR A 27 9.64 -6.31 -20.95
N LEU A 28 8.59 -5.96 -21.69
CA LEU A 28 7.33 -6.64 -21.42
C LEU A 28 7.49 -8.10 -21.90
N PRO A 29 7.27 -9.09 -21.03
CA PRO A 29 7.25 -10.47 -21.49
C PRO A 29 6.13 -10.58 -22.52
N VAL A 30 6.46 -11.06 -23.72
CA VAL A 30 5.43 -11.43 -24.67
C VAL A 30 4.79 -12.70 -24.13
N VAL A 31 3.55 -12.63 -23.67
CA VAL A 31 2.78 -13.82 -23.30
C VAL A 31 2.45 -14.53 -24.59
N THR A 32 3.19 -15.61 -24.85
CA THR A 32 3.01 -16.46 -26.05
C THR A 32 2.03 -17.61 -25.82
N ASP A 33 1.75 -17.92 -24.55
CA ASP A 33 0.83 -18.98 -24.14
C ASP A 33 -0.37 -18.38 -23.41
N SER A 34 -1.50 -18.25 -24.09
CA SER A 34 -2.75 -17.70 -23.52
C SER A 34 -3.40 -18.61 -22.47
N THR A 35 -2.87 -19.82 -22.25
CA THR A 35 -3.40 -20.73 -21.22
C THR A 35 -2.79 -20.51 -19.85
N LEU A 36 -1.64 -19.83 -19.74
CA LEU A 36 -0.94 -19.61 -18.48
C LEU A 36 -1.73 -18.75 -17.49
N TYR A 37 -2.61 -17.87 -17.97
CA TYR A 37 -3.44 -16.99 -17.16
C TYR A 37 -4.90 -17.04 -17.60
N ALA A 38 -5.45 -18.25 -17.76
CA ALA A 38 -6.79 -18.47 -18.35
C ALA A 38 -7.91 -17.72 -17.59
N GLY A 39 -7.75 -17.54 -16.26
CA GLY A 39 -8.67 -16.78 -15.44
C GLY A 39 -8.51 -15.25 -15.53
N ILE A 40 -7.51 -14.76 -16.27
CA ILE A 40 -7.24 -13.33 -16.45
C ILE A 40 -7.68 -12.89 -17.85
N ARG A 41 -8.43 -11.77 -17.92
CA ARG A 41 -8.84 -11.15 -19.19
C ARG A 41 -7.62 -10.90 -20.10
N PRO A 42 -7.68 -11.22 -21.42
CA PRO A 42 -6.50 -11.21 -22.29
C PRO A 42 -5.68 -9.94 -22.32
N ASP A 43 -6.32 -8.79 -22.19
CA ASP A 43 -5.66 -7.48 -22.17
C ASP A 43 -4.86 -7.19 -20.87
N TYR A 44 -5.09 -7.97 -19.79
CA TYR A 44 -4.36 -7.88 -18.53
C TYR A 44 -3.33 -9.01 -18.30
N GLN A 45 -3.27 -10.00 -19.18
CA GLN A 45 -2.32 -11.13 -19.04
C GLN A 45 -0.85 -10.67 -19.09
N GLN A 46 -0.55 -9.61 -19.84
CA GLN A 46 0.80 -9.03 -19.86
C GLN A 46 1.19 -8.42 -18.50
N LEU A 47 0.25 -7.78 -17.81
CA LEU A 47 0.48 -7.28 -16.46
C LEU A 47 0.75 -8.44 -15.50
N ALA A 48 -0.10 -9.48 -15.55
CA ALA A 48 0.05 -10.66 -14.71
C ALA A 48 1.43 -11.32 -14.90
N ALA A 49 1.88 -11.44 -16.14
CA ALA A 49 3.20 -11.98 -16.49
C ALA A 49 4.35 -11.07 -16.04
N LEU A 50 4.19 -9.74 -16.15
CA LEU A 50 5.17 -8.78 -15.66
C LEU A 50 5.33 -8.90 -14.14
N MET A 51 4.22 -8.96 -13.40
CA MET A 51 4.24 -9.09 -11.95
C MET A 51 4.83 -10.44 -11.51
N GLU A 52 4.50 -11.54 -12.20
CA GLU A 52 5.14 -12.84 -11.94
C GLU A 52 6.66 -12.79 -12.17
N LYS A 53 7.11 -12.19 -13.27
CA LYS A 53 8.55 -12.00 -13.54
C LYS A 53 9.24 -11.22 -12.44
N ASP A 54 8.62 -10.15 -11.96
CA ASP A 54 9.22 -9.25 -10.98
C ASP A 54 9.15 -9.78 -9.54
N THR A 55 8.14 -10.57 -9.19
CA THR A 55 7.90 -11.04 -7.82
C THR A 55 8.09 -12.55 -7.64
N GLY A 56 7.95 -13.33 -8.70
CA GLY A 56 7.84 -14.79 -8.66
C GLY A 56 6.43 -15.28 -8.27
N MET A 57 5.46 -14.37 -8.08
CA MET A 57 4.09 -14.69 -7.65
C MET A 57 3.13 -14.57 -8.83
N LYS A 58 2.33 -15.63 -9.07
CA LYS A 58 1.33 -15.70 -10.14
C LYS A 58 -0.02 -15.17 -9.66
N PRO A 59 -0.93 -14.79 -10.57
CA PRO A 59 -2.33 -14.72 -10.22
C PRO A 59 -2.83 -16.11 -9.74
N VAL A 60 -3.56 -16.10 -8.65
CA VAL A 60 -4.14 -17.31 -8.04
C VAL A 60 -5.65 -17.18 -8.05
N GLU A 61 -6.34 -18.12 -8.67
CA GLU A 61 -7.81 -18.19 -8.73
C GLU A 61 -8.41 -18.80 -7.46
N GLY A 62 -9.74 -18.77 -7.35
CA GLY A 62 -10.46 -19.46 -6.28
C GLY A 62 -10.47 -18.74 -4.94
N ASN A 63 -10.14 -17.45 -4.89
CA ASN A 63 -10.18 -16.67 -3.66
C ASN A 63 -11.56 -16.06 -3.44
N THR A 64 -11.88 -15.84 -2.16
CA THR A 64 -13.00 -15.00 -1.74
C THR A 64 -12.45 -13.68 -1.22
N VAL A 65 -12.97 -12.58 -1.74
CA VAL A 65 -12.51 -11.22 -1.43
C VAL A 65 -13.68 -10.38 -0.93
N SER A 66 -13.44 -9.58 0.11
CA SER A 66 -14.33 -8.52 0.57
C SER A 66 -13.58 -7.20 0.61
N LEU A 67 -14.20 -6.13 0.09
CA LEU A 67 -13.69 -4.77 0.23
C LEU A 67 -14.14 -4.21 1.58
N VAL A 68 -13.22 -3.58 2.31
CA VAL A 68 -13.52 -3.03 3.64
C VAL A 68 -13.05 -1.58 3.73
N PHE A 69 -13.98 -0.66 3.59
CA PHE A 69 -13.72 0.79 3.65
C PHE A 69 -14.03 1.38 5.03
N GLU A 70 -15.14 0.95 5.63
CA GLU A 70 -15.60 1.49 6.91
C GLU A 70 -14.71 1.01 8.06
N GLY A 71 -14.15 1.98 8.82
CA GLY A 71 -13.15 1.65 9.83
C GLY A 71 -13.69 0.84 11.00
N GLN A 72 -14.87 1.19 11.52
CA GLN A 72 -15.49 0.44 12.64
C GLN A 72 -15.82 -1.00 12.23
N GLU A 73 -16.41 -1.19 11.06
CA GLU A 73 -16.73 -2.53 10.54
C GLU A 73 -15.45 -3.36 10.37
N ASN A 74 -14.39 -2.77 9.84
CA ASN A 74 -13.10 -3.43 9.69
C ASN A 74 -12.51 -3.85 11.04
N LEU A 75 -12.56 -2.95 12.04
CA LEU A 75 -12.08 -3.25 13.39
C LEU A 75 -12.83 -4.43 13.99
N ASP A 76 -14.16 -4.40 13.92
CA ASP A 76 -15.00 -5.46 14.49
C ASP A 76 -14.67 -6.81 13.87
N LYS A 77 -14.48 -6.87 12.55
CA LYS A 77 -14.11 -8.09 11.83
C LYS A 77 -12.69 -8.56 12.15
N ILE A 78 -11.72 -7.67 12.21
CA ILE A 78 -10.34 -8.01 12.61
C ILE A 78 -10.35 -8.61 14.04
N LEU A 79 -11.03 -7.97 14.98
CA LEU A 79 -11.06 -8.44 16.36
C LEU A 79 -11.80 -9.79 16.49
N GLU A 80 -12.88 -9.99 15.71
CA GLU A 80 -13.59 -11.26 15.62
C GLU A 80 -12.67 -12.38 15.10
N ASP A 81 -12.06 -12.18 13.94
CA ASP A 81 -11.16 -13.13 13.28
C ASP A 81 -9.93 -13.46 14.15
N VAL A 82 -9.33 -12.45 14.80
CA VAL A 82 -8.16 -12.68 15.69
C VAL A 82 -8.56 -13.50 16.95
N ARG A 83 -9.74 -13.24 17.53
CA ARG A 83 -10.25 -14.05 18.66
C ARG A 83 -10.52 -15.49 18.25
N ALA A 84 -11.00 -15.70 17.03
CA ALA A 84 -11.32 -17.03 16.51
C ALA A 84 -10.08 -17.85 16.12
N ALA A 85 -8.93 -17.21 15.92
CA ALA A 85 -7.70 -17.86 15.46
C ALA A 85 -7.23 -18.98 16.42
N GLN A 86 -6.93 -20.16 15.85
CA GLN A 86 -6.57 -21.38 16.60
C GLN A 86 -5.14 -21.89 16.32
N LYS A 87 -4.53 -21.47 15.21
CA LYS A 87 -3.22 -21.98 14.74
C LYS A 87 -2.17 -20.90 14.72
N SER A 88 -2.48 -19.75 14.08
CA SER A 88 -1.49 -18.71 13.88
C SER A 88 -2.11 -17.33 13.75
N VAL A 89 -1.39 -16.33 14.24
CA VAL A 89 -1.65 -14.89 14.00
C VAL A 89 -0.34 -14.22 13.66
N TYR A 90 -0.18 -13.78 12.39
CA TYR A 90 1.01 -13.08 11.94
C TYR A 90 0.65 -11.66 11.57
N ILE A 91 1.31 -10.67 12.18
CA ILE A 91 1.01 -9.26 11.99
C ILE A 91 2.28 -8.50 11.57
N GLU A 92 2.15 -7.73 10.52
CA GLU A 92 3.18 -6.85 9.99
C GLU A 92 2.60 -5.44 9.78
N PRO A 93 2.47 -4.62 10.83
CA PRO A 93 2.00 -3.25 10.74
C PRO A 93 3.18 -2.30 10.56
N TYR A 94 2.98 -1.22 9.79
CA TYR A 94 3.91 -0.09 9.84
C TYR A 94 3.91 0.57 11.22
N ARG A 95 2.70 0.80 11.77
CA ARG A 95 2.50 1.40 13.09
C ARG A 95 1.55 0.58 13.94
N PHE A 96 1.93 0.34 15.19
CA PHE A 96 1.12 -0.31 16.21
C PHE A 96 1.18 0.54 17.50
N CYS A 97 0.22 1.44 17.67
CA CYS A 97 0.12 2.25 18.90
C CYS A 97 -0.73 1.53 19.94
N LEU A 98 -0.34 1.62 21.20
CA LEU A 98 -1.12 1.06 22.31
C LEU A 98 -2.13 2.10 22.87
N ASP A 99 -2.93 2.68 21.97
CA ASP A 99 -4.15 3.40 22.27
C ASP A 99 -5.33 2.42 22.51
N SER A 100 -6.58 2.81 22.30
CA SER A 100 -7.73 1.94 22.58
C SER A 100 -7.73 0.69 21.70
N VAL A 101 -7.63 0.87 20.38
CA VAL A 101 -7.60 -0.24 19.40
C VAL A 101 -6.39 -1.13 19.62
N GLY A 102 -5.20 -0.53 19.70
CA GLY A 102 -3.98 -1.32 19.86
C GLY A 102 -3.88 -2.04 21.18
N THR A 103 -4.40 -1.46 22.26
CA THR A 103 -4.46 -2.12 23.58
C THR A 103 -5.43 -3.30 23.56
N THR A 104 -6.61 -3.13 22.94
CA THR A 104 -7.59 -4.20 22.77
C THR A 104 -7.02 -5.36 21.97
N LEU A 105 -6.42 -5.06 20.82
CA LEU A 105 -5.80 -6.08 19.97
C LEU A 105 -4.65 -6.78 20.68
N ALA A 106 -3.77 -6.04 21.38
CA ALA A 106 -2.65 -6.62 22.13
C ALA A 106 -3.14 -7.57 23.26
N GLY A 107 -4.28 -7.23 23.91
CA GLY A 107 -4.93 -8.10 24.88
C GLY A 107 -5.36 -9.44 24.26
N ILE A 108 -6.02 -9.41 23.11
CA ILE A 108 -6.45 -10.62 22.39
C ILE A 108 -5.21 -11.43 21.93
N LEU A 109 -4.18 -10.78 21.40
CA LEU A 109 -2.94 -11.44 20.99
C LEU A 109 -2.25 -12.15 22.16
N LYS A 110 -2.28 -11.54 23.36
CA LYS A 110 -1.80 -12.16 24.59
C LYS A 110 -2.57 -13.45 24.92
N GLU A 111 -3.90 -13.38 24.90
CA GLU A 111 -4.77 -14.54 25.14
C GLU A 111 -4.52 -15.66 24.13
N ARG A 112 -4.37 -15.33 22.83
CA ARG A 112 -4.09 -16.32 21.79
C ARG A 112 -2.71 -16.96 21.98
N ALA A 113 -1.68 -16.17 22.26
CA ALA A 113 -0.33 -16.68 22.54
C ALA A 113 -0.31 -17.62 23.77
N ALA A 114 -0.96 -17.22 24.86
CA ALA A 114 -1.10 -18.05 26.05
C ALA A 114 -1.89 -19.36 25.80
N ALA A 115 -2.82 -19.34 24.82
CA ALA A 115 -3.55 -20.54 24.37
C ALA A 115 -2.73 -21.44 23.42
N GLY A 116 -1.47 -21.07 23.10
CA GLY A 116 -0.57 -21.84 22.24
C GLY A 116 -0.68 -21.55 20.76
N VAL A 117 -1.40 -20.48 20.36
CA VAL A 117 -1.43 -19.99 18.98
C VAL A 117 -0.07 -19.39 18.63
N ASP A 118 0.46 -19.67 17.43
CA ASP A 118 1.73 -19.10 16.94
C ASP A 118 1.54 -17.62 16.58
N VAL A 119 1.75 -16.72 17.55
CA VAL A 119 1.62 -15.28 17.37
C VAL A 119 2.97 -14.67 16.99
N ARG A 120 3.06 -14.04 15.82
CA ARG A 120 4.28 -13.37 15.34
C ARG A 120 3.99 -11.93 14.90
N ILE A 121 4.78 -11.00 15.43
CA ILE A 121 4.64 -9.57 15.13
C ILE A 121 5.97 -9.02 14.64
N ILE A 122 5.96 -8.30 13.50
CA ILE A 122 7.10 -7.57 12.95
C ILE A 122 6.78 -6.08 13.00
N LEU A 123 7.36 -5.34 13.94
CA LEU A 123 7.16 -3.91 14.11
C LEU A 123 8.22 -3.11 13.36
N TYR A 124 7.83 -2.10 12.59
CA TYR A 124 8.81 -1.16 12.05
C TYR A 124 9.28 -0.20 13.15
N LYS A 125 10.58 -0.26 13.49
CA LYS A 125 11.14 0.41 14.67
C LYS A 125 10.90 1.92 14.67
N SER A 126 11.12 2.60 13.53
CA SER A 126 11.10 4.06 13.49
C SER A 126 9.70 4.68 13.47
N ALA A 127 8.65 3.89 13.21
CA ALA A 127 7.26 4.35 13.24
C ALA A 127 6.56 4.12 14.59
N ASN A 128 7.20 3.38 15.50
CA ASN A 128 6.64 3.00 16.79
C ASN A 128 7.47 3.61 17.93
N THR A 129 6.83 3.98 19.03
CA THR A 129 7.54 4.48 20.21
C THR A 129 8.32 3.38 20.90
N ASP A 130 9.43 3.70 21.54
CA ASP A 130 10.19 2.73 22.33
C ASP A 130 9.33 2.12 23.45
N GLU A 131 8.38 2.89 23.99
CA GLU A 131 7.45 2.45 25.02
C GLU A 131 6.48 1.40 24.49
N ASP A 132 5.83 1.64 23.34
CA ASP A 132 4.92 0.68 22.69
C ASP A 132 5.67 -0.59 22.33
N ILE A 133 6.85 -0.48 21.72
CA ILE A 133 7.71 -1.62 21.39
C ILE A 133 8.05 -2.41 22.65
N LYS A 134 8.40 -1.78 23.75
CA LYS A 134 8.72 -2.42 25.02
C LYS A 134 7.52 -3.16 25.59
N LYS A 135 6.33 -2.54 25.57
CA LYS A 135 5.09 -3.14 26.04
C LYS A 135 4.69 -4.35 25.17
N LEU A 136 4.71 -4.22 23.83
CA LEU A 136 4.42 -5.30 22.90
C LEU A 136 5.39 -6.47 23.03
N LYS A 137 6.67 -6.20 23.29
CA LYS A 137 7.67 -7.27 23.54
C LYS A 137 7.39 -8.08 24.80
N LYS A 138 6.57 -7.62 25.74
CA LYS A 138 6.14 -8.44 26.89
C LYS A 138 5.25 -9.60 26.48
N LEU A 139 4.58 -9.55 25.34
CA LEU A 139 3.83 -10.69 24.81
C LEU A 139 4.70 -11.94 24.60
N ARG A 140 6.02 -11.80 24.60
CA ARG A 140 6.97 -12.92 24.57
C ARG A 140 6.88 -13.79 25.82
N GLU A 141 6.48 -13.23 26.95
CA GLU A 141 6.28 -13.94 28.21
C GLU A 141 5.11 -14.93 28.09
N ASP A 142 4.16 -14.63 27.19
CA ASP A 142 2.99 -15.46 26.89
C ASP A 142 3.20 -16.36 25.65
N GLY A 143 4.42 -16.40 25.08
CA GLY A 143 4.78 -17.28 23.97
C GLY A 143 4.77 -16.60 22.58
N ALA A 144 4.39 -15.33 22.45
CA ALA A 144 4.42 -14.62 21.18
C ALA A 144 5.85 -14.31 20.72
N MET A 145 6.06 -14.19 19.42
CA MET A 145 7.30 -13.76 18.80
C MET A 145 7.16 -12.31 18.31
N VAL A 146 7.77 -11.36 19.00
CA VAL A 146 7.71 -9.94 18.64
C VAL A 146 9.09 -9.45 18.23
N ASN A 147 9.26 -9.06 16.98
CA ASN A 147 10.52 -8.58 16.42
C ASN A 147 10.36 -7.17 15.85
N THR A 148 11.49 -6.47 15.70
CA THR A 148 11.51 -5.15 15.11
C THR A 148 12.20 -5.20 13.76
N PHE A 149 11.55 -4.64 12.75
CA PHE A 149 12.16 -4.38 11.46
C PHE A 149 12.94 -3.07 11.55
N HIS A 150 14.21 -3.12 11.21
CA HIS A 150 15.09 -1.96 11.05
C HIS A 150 16.16 -2.31 10.03
N ARG A 151 16.11 -1.66 8.88
CA ARG A 151 17.08 -1.89 7.82
C ARG A 151 17.69 -0.56 7.38
N PRO A 152 18.88 -0.21 7.90
CA PRO A 152 19.54 1.04 7.56
C PRO A 152 19.99 1.05 6.09
N VAL A 153 19.92 2.22 5.46
CA VAL A 153 20.50 2.47 4.14
C VAL A 153 21.91 2.98 4.31
N PHE A 154 22.90 2.08 4.30
CA PHE A 154 24.33 2.39 4.33
C PHE A 154 24.73 3.43 5.42
N PHE A 155 25.80 4.20 5.13
CA PHE A 155 26.41 5.16 6.09
C PHE A 155 25.53 6.36 6.46
N LEU A 156 24.43 6.60 5.75
CA LEU A 156 23.50 7.71 6.02
C LEU A 156 22.71 7.53 7.32
N ASP A 157 22.52 6.29 7.78
CA ASP A 157 21.83 5.98 9.04
C ASP A 157 22.46 6.69 10.27
N ARG A 158 23.78 6.91 10.20
CA ARG A 158 24.51 7.60 11.26
C ARG A 158 24.21 9.11 11.35
N TRP A 159 23.81 9.74 10.23
CA TRP A 159 23.62 11.18 10.11
C TRP A 159 22.16 11.60 10.04
N ILE A 160 21.32 10.77 9.44
CA ILE A 160 19.88 11.04 9.24
C ILE A 160 19.09 9.72 9.44
N PRO A 161 19.00 9.21 10.69
CA PRO A 161 18.50 7.85 10.95
C PRO A 161 17.09 7.57 10.42
N LYS A 162 16.18 8.55 10.44
CA LYS A 162 14.78 8.37 10.01
C LYS A 162 14.59 8.43 8.50
N LEU A 163 15.50 9.08 7.77
CA LEU A 163 15.45 9.23 6.31
C LEU A 163 16.28 8.17 5.58
N ALA A 164 17.23 7.55 6.30
CA ALA A 164 18.21 6.62 5.74
C ALA A 164 17.87 5.15 5.99
N THR A 165 16.59 4.82 6.20
CA THR A 165 16.15 3.44 6.40
C THR A 165 15.12 3.06 5.35
N HIS A 166 15.28 1.86 4.77
CA HIS A 166 14.19 1.22 4.03
C HIS A 166 13.06 0.94 5.01
N ARG A 167 11.92 1.60 4.82
CA ARG A 167 10.77 1.48 5.73
C ARG A 167 10.03 0.17 5.42
N ASN A 168 9.65 -0.55 6.46
CA ASN A 168 8.64 -1.58 6.28
C ASN A 168 7.26 -0.95 6.37
N HIS A 169 6.71 -0.58 5.20
CA HIS A 169 5.45 0.15 5.12
C HIS A 169 4.24 -0.78 4.89
N ARG A 170 4.46 -2.09 4.86
CA ARG A 170 3.40 -3.10 4.71
C ARG A 170 2.39 -3.04 5.85
N LYS A 171 1.15 -3.42 5.55
CA LYS A 171 0.08 -3.64 6.51
C LYS A 171 -0.55 -4.98 6.14
N LEU A 172 -0.16 -6.00 6.89
CA LEU A 172 -0.56 -7.38 6.65
C LEU A 172 -0.93 -8.07 7.96
N LEU A 173 -2.11 -8.67 7.98
CA LEU A 173 -2.55 -9.57 9.04
C LEU A 173 -2.90 -10.92 8.41
N LEU A 174 -2.33 -12.00 8.93
CA LEU A 174 -2.59 -13.37 8.50
C LEU A 174 -3.10 -14.17 9.69
N LEU A 175 -4.18 -14.91 9.49
CA LEU A 175 -4.88 -15.66 10.51
C LEU A 175 -5.07 -17.10 10.07
N ASP A 176 -4.58 -18.03 10.89
CA ASP A 176 -4.69 -19.48 10.66
C ASP A 176 -4.21 -19.94 9.27
N GLY A 177 -3.35 -19.14 8.60
CA GLY A 177 -2.92 -19.37 7.23
C GLY A 177 -4.08 -19.51 6.24
N ALA A 178 -5.26 -18.99 6.56
CA ALA A 178 -6.49 -19.13 5.80
C ALA A 178 -7.21 -17.81 5.53
N THR A 179 -6.96 -16.78 6.33
CA THR A 179 -7.54 -15.44 6.17
C THR A 179 -6.44 -14.38 6.21
N ALA A 180 -6.56 -13.37 5.38
CA ALA A 180 -5.66 -12.22 5.37
C ALA A 180 -6.42 -10.90 5.31
N TYR A 181 -5.82 -9.86 5.90
CA TYR A 181 -6.16 -8.45 5.67
C TYR A 181 -4.95 -7.77 5.06
N VAL A 182 -5.17 -7.13 3.92
CA VAL A 182 -4.17 -6.33 3.18
C VAL A 182 -4.76 -4.96 2.89
N GLY A 183 -4.01 -3.89 3.15
CA GLY A 183 -4.54 -2.57 2.86
C GLY A 183 -3.67 -1.43 3.34
N SER A 184 -4.32 -0.32 3.68
CA SER A 184 -3.66 0.93 4.05
C SER A 184 -3.68 1.24 5.54
N ARG A 185 -4.54 0.57 6.36
CA ARG A 185 -4.71 0.86 7.78
C ARG A 185 -3.53 0.41 8.63
N ASN A 186 -3.18 1.26 9.58
CA ASN A 186 -2.30 0.90 10.70
C ASN A 186 -3.13 0.57 11.95
N ILE A 187 -2.48 0.03 12.98
CA ILE A 187 -3.12 -0.30 14.26
C ILE A 187 -3.00 0.93 15.17
N GLN A 188 -3.97 1.80 15.08
CA GLN A 188 -4.12 3.02 15.89
C GLN A 188 -5.55 3.54 15.73
N ASP A 189 -6.14 4.14 16.80
CA ASP A 189 -7.53 4.61 16.85
C ASP A 189 -7.94 5.45 15.64
N LYS A 190 -7.10 6.41 15.25
CA LYS A 190 -7.42 7.32 14.13
C LYS A 190 -7.69 6.63 12.79
N TYR A 191 -7.09 5.48 12.51
CA TYR A 191 -7.30 4.73 11.26
C TYR A 191 -8.64 4.00 11.21
N PHE A 192 -9.30 3.83 12.35
CA PHE A 192 -10.58 3.14 12.46
C PHE A 192 -11.74 4.09 12.73
N PHE A 193 -11.49 5.26 13.32
CA PHE A 193 -12.55 6.17 13.77
C PHE A 193 -12.56 7.52 13.06
N ASP A 194 -11.39 7.97 12.56
CA ASP A 194 -11.26 9.32 12.02
C ASP A 194 -10.82 9.36 10.55
N TRP A 195 -9.98 8.42 10.11
CA TRP A 195 -9.36 8.44 8.78
C TRP A 195 -10.08 7.54 7.80
N HIS A 196 -10.03 7.93 6.51
CA HIS A 196 -10.53 7.08 5.43
C HIS A 196 -9.39 6.23 4.86
N ASP A 197 -9.57 4.92 4.90
CA ASP A 197 -8.60 3.92 4.42
C ASP A 197 -9.31 2.85 3.60
N ALA A 198 -8.56 2.05 2.86
CA ALA A 198 -9.05 0.93 2.06
C ALA A 198 -8.28 -0.34 2.39
N ASP A 199 -9.00 -1.40 2.76
CA ASP A 199 -8.44 -2.73 2.98
C ASP A 199 -9.26 -3.78 2.24
N VAL A 200 -8.65 -4.95 2.05
CA VAL A 200 -9.31 -6.15 1.57
C VAL A 200 -9.13 -7.29 2.56
N ARG A 201 -10.20 -8.01 2.83
CA ARG A 201 -10.18 -9.31 3.49
C ARG A 201 -10.17 -10.39 2.42
N ILE A 202 -9.22 -11.31 2.50
CA ILE A 202 -9.01 -12.35 1.49
C ILE A 202 -8.94 -13.71 2.17
N THR A 203 -9.66 -14.69 1.61
CA THR A 203 -9.50 -16.11 1.95
C THR A 203 -9.28 -16.89 0.65
N GLY A 204 -8.55 -18.00 0.72
CA GLY A 204 -8.31 -18.85 -0.46
C GLY A 204 -6.85 -19.14 -0.74
N PRO A 205 -6.58 -19.74 -1.91
CA PRO A 205 -5.24 -20.26 -2.25
C PRO A 205 -4.12 -19.22 -2.23
N VAL A 206 -4.41 -17.93 -2.49
CA VAL A 206 -3.41 -16.85 -2.47
C VAL A 206 -2.77 -16.63 -1.10
N LEU A 207 -3.34 -17.20 -0.01
CA LEU A 207 -2.78 -17.12 1.33
C LEU A 207 -1.37 -17.72 1.43
N ALA A 208 -1.03 -18.66 0.55
CA ALA A 208 0.33 -19.20 0.45
C ALA A 208 1.33 -18.10 0.06
N ASP A 209 1.00 -17.27 -0.93
CA ASP A 209 1.84 -16.17 -1.40
C ASP A 209 1.92 -15.03 -0.38
N LEU A 210 0.82 -14.69 0.28
CA LEU A 210 0.82 -13.71 1.37
C LEU A 210 1.66 -14.18 2.56
N THR A 211 1.63 -15.48 2.87
CA THR A 211 2.47 -16.09 3.91
C THR A 211 3.94 -16.05 3.51
N GLU A 212 4.27 -16.31 2.24
CA GLU A 212 5.64 -16.18 1.73
C GLU A 212 6.13 -14.72 1.74
N ALA A 213 5.26 -13.75 1.45
CA ALA A 213 5.58 -12.32 1.56
C ALA A 213 5.96 -11.93 3.01
N PHE A 214 5.22 -12.41 4.01
CA PHE A 214 5.56 -12.23 5.43
C PHE A 214 6.89 -12.92 5.79
N HIS A 215 7.10 -14.16 5.32
CA HIS A 215 8.33 -14.92 5.52
C HIS A 215 9.54 -14.22 4.89
N GLY A 216 9.38 -13.60 3.71
CA GLY A 216 10.40 -12.79 3.07
C GLY A 216 10.92 -11.69 4.00
N ASN A 217 10.03 -10.99 4.71
CA ASN A 217 10.44 -9.98 5.68
C ASN A 217 11.07 -10.55 6.94
N GLN A 218 10.64 -11.73 7.41
CA GLN A 218 11.37 -12.43 8.48
C GLN A 218 12.82 -12.71 8.08
N ARG A 219 13.06 -13.17 6.84
CA ARG A 219 14.43 -13.36 6.32
C ARG A 219 15.21 -12.05 6.29
N ASN A 220 14.59 -10.95 5.88
CA ASN A 220 15.23 -9.64 5.81
C ASN A 220 15.73 -9.10 7.16
N ILE A 221 15.14 -9.53 8.26
CA ILE A 221 15.60 -9.18 9.62
C ILE A 221 16.41 -10.29 10.30
N GLY A 222 16.90 -11.24 9.51
CA GLY A 222 17.81 -12.28 10.00
C GLY A 222 17.15 -13.47 10.70
N LEU A 223 15.83 -13.62 10.57
CA LEU A 223 15.08 -14.73 11.19
C LEU A 223 14.98 -15.96 10.27
N HIS A 224 16.12 -16.41 9.73
CA HIS A 224 16.17 -17.53 8.77
C HIS A 224 15.87 -18.92 9.41
N LYS A 225 16.04 -19.05 10.71
CA LYS A 225 15.92 -20.35 11.44
C LYS A 225 14.61 -20.48 12.24
N GLN A 226 13.60 -19.73 11.89
CA GLN A 226 12.30 -19.83 12.55
C GLN A 226 11.53 -21.08 12.09
N LYS A 227 10.58 -21.54 12.93
CA LYS A 227 9.63 -22.55 12.51
C LYS A 227 8.94 -22.11 11.22
N PRO A 228 8.65 -23.02 10.29
CA PRO A 228 7.85 -22.70 9.11
C PRO A 228 6.55 -21.99 9.51
N LEU A 229 6.10 -21.08 8.66
CA LEU A 229 4.82 -20.41 8.84
C LEU A 229 3.70 -21.43 8.54
N TYR A 230 2.62 -21.32 9.27
CA TYR A 230 1.47 -22.19 9.05
C TYR A 230 0.66 -21.64 7.85
N VAL A 231 0.40 -22.51 6.90
CA VAL A 231 -0.56 -22.32 5.81
C VAL A 231 -1.61 -23.42 5.96
N ALA A 232 -2.88 -23.05 5.90
CA ALA A 232 -3.95 -24.02 6.06
C ALA A 232 -3.98 -24.99 4.87
N PRO A 233 -4.30 -26.27 5.08
CA PRO A 233 -4.69 -27.14 3.99
C PRO A 233 -6.09 -26.73 3.48
N ASP A 234 -6.45 -27.17 2.29
CA ASP A 234 -7.79 -27.03 1.70
C ASP A 234 -8.29 -25.58 1.61
N LEU A 235 -7.39 -24.67 1.17
CA LEU A 235 -7.67 -23.24 1.08
C LEU A 235 -8.84 -22.90 0.16
N GLU A 236 -9.01 -23.61 -0.96
CA GLU A 236 -10.15 -23.43 -1.87
C GLU A 236 -11.48 -23.76 -1.20
N GLU A 237 -11.54 -24.90 -0.48
CA GLU A 237 -12.75 -25.28 0.24
C GLU A 237 -13.08 -24.30 1.35
N LYS A 238 -12.05 -23.80 2.06
CA LYS A 238 -12.22 -22.77 3.09
C LYS A 238 -12.73 -21.45 2.51
N ALA A 239 -12.22 -21.02 1.36
CA ALA A 239 -12.68 -19.81 0.70
C ALA A 239 -14.17 -19.88 0.32
N LEU A 240 -14.61 -21.03 -0.22
CA LEU A 240 -16.02 -21.25 -0.57
C LEU A 240 -16.97 -21.34 0.62
N ARG A 241 -16.45 -21.75 1.79
CA ARG A 241 -17.23 -21.86 3.04
C ARG A 241 -17.11 -20.62 3.93
N ASP A 242 -16.24 -19.69 3.58
CA ASP A 242 -16.05 -18.46 4.33
C ASP A 242 -17.30 -17.59 4.18
N THR A 243 -18.05 -17.46 5.24
CA THR A 243 -19.20 -16.58 5.31
C THR A 243 -18.93 -15.53 6.36
N MET A 244 -18.87 -14.27 5.93
CA MET A 244 -18.66 -13.15 6.83
C MET A 244 -19.92 -12.28 6.84
N PRO A 245 -20.80 -12.44 7.84
CA PRO A 245 -22.00 -11.62 7.94
C PRO A 245 -21.68 -10.12 7.96
N GLY A 246 -22.39 -9.36 7.17
CA GLY A 246 -22.24 -7.90 7.05
C GLY A 246 -21.25 -7.44 6.00
N LEU A 247 -20.36 -8.30 5.48
CA LEU A 247 -19.49 -7.96 4.36
C LEU A 247 -19.99 -8.56 3.05
N GLU A 248 -19.97 -7.76 2.00
CA GLU A 248 -20.15 -8.26 0.63
C GLU A 248 -18.96 -9.12 0.23
N GLN A 249 -19.21 -10.31 -0.30
CA GLN A 249 -18.18 -11.29 -0.65
C GLN A 249 -18.19 -11.61 -2.14
N PHE A 250 -17.02 -11.57 -2.76
CA PHE A 250 -16.79 -11.93 -4.16
C PHE A 250 -16.02 -13.25 -4.23
N PHE A 251 -16.66 -14.28 -4.79
CA PHE A 251 -16.11 -15.63 -4.87
C PHE A 251 -15.40 -15.88 -6.19
N GLY A 252 -14.35 -16.71 -6.18
CA GLY A 252 -13.62 -17.13 -7.38
C GLY A 252 -12.69 -16.07 -7.96
N VAL A 253 -12.32 -15.06 -7.16
CA VAL A 253 -11.51 -13.91 -7.62
C VAL A 253 -10.07 -14.34 -7.89
N PRO A 254 -9.51 -14.04 -9.07
CA PRO A 254 -8.07 -14.11 -9.30
C PRO A 254 -7.36 -12.99 -8.56
N VAL A 255 -6.44 -13.34 -7.68
CA VAL A 255 -5.64 -12.39 -6.87
C VAL A 255 -4.17 -12.62 -7.13
N GLN A 256 -3.40 -11.55 -7.35
CA GLN A 256 -1.95 -11.59 -7.44
C GLN A 256 -1.33 -10.72 -6.35
N VAL A 257 -0.45 -11.32 -5.56
CA VAL A 257 0.29 -10.62 -4.51
C VAL A 257 1.52 -9.96 -5.12
N VAL A 258 1.69 -8.67 -4.87
CA VAL A 258 2.83 -7.90 -5.37
C VAL A 258 3.61 -7.29 -4.19
N PRO A 259 4.55 -8.05 -3.62
CA PRO A 259 5.42 -7.56 -2.57
C PRO A 259 6.58 -6.74 -3.16
N GLU A 260 6.85 -5.56 -2.59
CA GLU A 260 8.04 -4.77 -2.89
C GLU A 260 9.17 -5.08 -1.92
N TYR A 261 10.35 -5.29 -2.47
CA TYR A 261 11.60 -5.44 -1.74
C TYR A 261 12.65 -4.51 -2.37
N PRO A 262 12.83 -3.29 -1.88
CA PRO A 262 13.68 -2.27 -2.53
C PRO A 262 15.14 -2.72 -2.71
N THR A 263 15.57 -3.74 -1.97
CA THR A 263 16.89 -4.34 -2.12
C THR A 263 17.07 -5.13 -3.41
N ASP A 264 15.98 -5.54 -4.04
CA ASP A 264 15.99 -6.34 -5.27
C ASP A 264 16.05 -5.50 -6.54
N GLN A 265 15.79 -4.19 -6.44
CA GLN A 265 15.79 -3.21 -7.53
C GLN A 265 14.84 -3.53 -8.70
N ARG A 266 13.92 -4.46 -8.54
CA ARG A 266 12.94 -4.85 -9.57
C ARG A 266 11.74 -3.90 -9.64
N LEU A 267 11.41 -3.23 -8.53
CA LEU A 267 10.36 -2.21 -8.39
C LEU A 267 8.97 -2.67 -8.89
N PRO A 268 8.47 -3.84 -8.48
CA PRO A 268 7.23 -4.40 -9.00
C PRO A 268 6.00 -3.50 -8.76
N THR A 269 5.91 -2.82 -7.63
CA THR A 269 4.77 -1.93 -7.34
C THR A 269 4.74 -0.75 -8.31
N ARG A 270 5.88 -0.13 -8.58
CA ARG A 270 6.02 0.92 -9.60
C ARG A 270 5.68 0.41 -10.98
N ASN A 271 6.30 -0.71 -11.39
CA ASN A 271 6.09 -1.30 -12.72
C ASN A 271 4.62 -1.63 -12.95
N GLY A 272 3.94 -2.18 -11.95
CA GLY A 272 2.52 -2.52 -12.03
C GLY A 272 1.61 -1.29 -12.15
N LEU A 273 1.85 -0.25 -11.35
CA LEU A 273 1.07 1.00 -11.41
C LEU A 273 1.32 1.76 -12.71
N GLU A 274 2.58 1.88 -13.16
CA GLU A 274 2.90 2.51 -14.44
C GLU A 274 2.34 1.72 -15.63
N TRP A 275 2.33 0.37 -15.55
CA TRP A 275 1.69 -0.45 -16.57
C TRP A 275 0.18 -0.15 -16.63
N ALA A 276 -0.51 -0.16 -15.48
CA ALA A 276 -1.94 0.12 -15.41
C ALA A 276 -2.28 1.51 -15.99
N LEU A 277 -1.52 2.55 -15.61
CA LEU A 277 -1.66 3.88 -16.18
C LEU A 277 -1.48 3.90 -17.69
N ASN A 278 -0.43 3.27 -18.22
CA ASN A 278 -0.10 3.29 -19.64
C ASN A 278 -1.06 2.46 -20.50
N HIS A 279 -1.78 1.49 -19.92
CA HIS A 279 -2.67 0.58 -20.66
C HIS A 279 -4.15 0.78 -20.36
N SER A 280 -4.51 1.65 -19.39
CA SER A 280 -5.90 2.04 -19.16
C SER A 280 -6.49 2.68 -20.43
N ARG A 281 -7.78 2.39 -20.70
CA ARG A 281 -8.52 2.79 -21.91
C ARG A 281 -9.76 3.61 -21.63
N GLN A 282 -10.39 3.39 -20.45
CA GLN A 282 -11.62 4.06 -20.06
C GLN A 282 -11.35 5.03 -18.92
N TYR A 283 -10.84 4.52 -17.81
CA TYR A 283 -10.55 5.33 -16.64
C TYR A 283 -9.38 4.79 -15.81
N PHE A 284 -8.74 5.71 -15.06
CA PHE A 284 -7.82 5.42 -13.98
C PHE A 284 -8.18 6.30 -12.78
N TRP A 285 -8.88 5.73 -11.79
CA TRP A 285 -9.33 6.46 -10.61
C TRP A 285 -8.56 5.99 -9.39
N TYR A 286 -8.12 6.94 -8.58
CA TYR A 286 -7.28 6.55 -7.45
C TYR A 286 -7.42 7.47 -6.24
N TYR A 287 -7.27 6.85 -5.06
CA TYR A 287 -6.99 7.52 -3.80
C TYR A 287 -5.49 7.48 -3.56
N ASN A 288 -4.90 8.62 -3.24
CA ASN A 288 -3.50 8.68 -2.88
C ASN A 288 -3.21 9.85 -1.95
N PRO A 289 -2.75 9.59 -0.69
CA PRO A 289 -2.60 10.64 0.30
C PRO A 289 -1.30 11.44 0.16
N TYR A 290 -0.22 10.84 -0.36
CA TYR A 290 1.11 11.43 -0.40
C TYR A 290 1.68 11.45 -1.80
N SER A 291 2.45 12.50 -2.08
CA SER A 291 3.07 12.79 -3.38
C SER A 291 4.40 13.53 -3.16
N PRO A 292 5.30 13.66 -4.13
CA PRO A 292 5.11 13.41 -5.54
C PRO A 292 5.53 11.99 -5.95
N PRO A 293 4.91 11.44 -7.00
CA PRO A 293 5.45 10.28 -7.67
C PRO A 293 6.73 10.63 -8.45
N PRO A 294 7.51 9.62 -8.85
CA PRO A 294 8.64 9.82 -9.76
C PRO A 294 8.19 10.38 -11.12
N GLN A 295 9.09 11.04 -11.82
CA GLN A 295 8.76 11.72 -13.09
C GLN A 295 8.14 10.78 -14.12
N SER A 296 8.59 9.53 -14.20
CA SER A 296 8.01 8.53 -15.12
C SER A 296 6.53 8.24 -14.85
N THR A 297 6.14 8.24 -13.58
CA THR A 297 4.73 8.05 -13.18
C THR A 297 3.92 9.32 -13.46
N ILE A 298 4.50 10.53 -13.25
CA ILE A 298 3.87 11.79 -13.64
C ILE A 298 3.65 11.82 -15.15
N ASP A 299 4.65 11.43 -15.93
CA ASP A 299 4.56 11.39 -17.40
C ASP A 299 3.43 10.45 -17.85
N ALA A 300 3.31 9.27 -17.21
CA ALA A 300 2.23 8.32 -17.48
C ALA A 300 0.84 8.86 -17.09
N LEU A 301 0.73 9.55 -15.95
CA LEU A 301 -0.50 10.23 -15.51
C LEU A 301 -0.94 11.31 -16.50
N VAL A 302 -0.03 12.16 -16.94
CA VAL A 302 -0.30 13.27 -17.88
C VAL A 302 -0.65 12.74 -19.28
N GLU A 303 -0.07 11.62 -19.69
CA GLU A 303 -0.32 11.04 -21.03
C GLU A 303 -1.66 10.27 -21.09
N ALA A 304 -2.16 9.74 -19.98
CA ALA A 304 -3.40 8.96 -19.95
C ALA A 304 -4.63 9.77 -20.46
N PRO A 305 -4.90 11.02 -20.00
CA PRO A 305 -6.01 11.83 -20.54
C PRO A 305 -5.86 12.15 -22.02
N ARG A 306 -4.64 12.29 -22.55
CA ARG A 306 -4.38 12.50 -23.99
C ARG A 306 -4.83 11.32 -24.84
N ARG A 307 -4.86 10.13 -24.27
CA ARG A 307 -5.42 8.92 -24.90
C ARG A 307 -6.93 8.79 -24.72
N GLY A 308 -7.58 9.75 -24.03
CA GLY A 308 -9.02 9.73 -23.75
C GLY A 308 -9.41 9.02 -22.46
N VAL A 309 -8.45 8.72 -21.59
CA VAL A 309 -8.69 8.07 -20.28
C VAL A 309 -9.21 9.10 -19.27
N ASP A 310 -10.31 8.80 -18.57
CA ASP A 310 -10.80 9.59 -17.44
C ASP A 310 -9.91 9.34 -16.21
N VAL A 311 -9.02 10.28 -15.90
CA VAL A 311 -8.14 10.18 -14.73
C VAL A 311 -8.67 11.04 -13.59
N ARG A 312 -8.95 10.41 -12.44
CA ARG A 312 -9.44 11.10 -11.23
C ARG A 312 -8.58 10.77 -10.02
N TRP A 313 -8.17 11.81 -9.32
CA TRP A 313 -7.41 11.71 -8.08
C TRP A 313 -8.19 12.26 -6.91
N ILE A 314 -8.43 11.44 -5.88
CA ILE A 314 -8.84 11.92 -4.56
C ILE A 314 -7.60 12.10 -3.71
N ALA A 315 -7.33 13.35 -3.32
CA ALA A 315 -6.24 13.78 -2.44
C ALA A 315 -6.81 14.24 -1.08
N PRO A 316 -6.03 14.22 0.01
CA PRO A 316 -6.48 14.79 1.27
C PRO A 316 -6.40 16.32 1.26
N SER A 317 -7.42 17.03 1.74
CA SER A 317 -7.32 18.46 2.08
C SER A 317 -6.70 18.69 3.45
N ILE A 318 -6.83 17.72 4.35
CA ILE A 318 -6.26 17.66 5.69
C ILE A 318 -5.21 16.57 5.70
N THR A 319 -3.99 16.89 6.11
CA THR A 319 -2.86 15.93 6.17
C THR A 319 -2.17 15.99 7.52
N ASP A 320 -1.60 14.88 7.95
CA ASP A 320 -0.77 14.79 9.15
C ASP A 320 0.69 15.25 8.90
N ILE A 321 1.04 15.50 7.64
CA ILE A 321 2.38 15.98 7.22
C ILE A 321 2.19 17.21 6.32
N GLU A 322 2.13 18.40 6.91
CA GLU A 322 1.88 19.66 6.18
C GLU A 322 2.75 19.89 4.92
N PRO A 323 4.08 19.60 4.90
CA PRO A 323 4.86 19.71 3.66
C PRO A 323 4.33 18.88 2.49
N GLU A 324 3.78 17.69 2.75
CA GLU A 324 3.24 16.79 1.72
C GLU A 324 2.09 17.43 0.94
N ARG A 325 1.21 18.15 1.63
CA ARG A 325 0.16 18.92 0.96
C ARG A 325 0.72 19.94 -0.01
N GLY A 326 1.71 20.72 0.40
CA GLY A 326 2.34 21.71 -0.45
C GLY A 326 3.04 21.07 -1.68
N ILE A 327 3.61 19.89 -1.50
CA ILE A 327 4.22 19.12 -2.59
C ILE A 327 3.13 18.66 -3.56
N ALA A 328 2.03 18.08 -3.08
CA ALA A 328 0.89 17.65 -3.92
C ALA A 328 0.31 18.85 -4.70
N GLU A 329 0.01 19.95 -4.02
CA GLU A 329 -0.50 21.17 -4.64
C GLU A 329 0.41 21.74 -5.74
N SER A 330 1.73 21.53 -5.65
CA SER A 330 2.68 21.99 -6.66
C SER A 330 2.52 21.32 -8.03
N MET A 331 1.83 20.17 -8.08
CA MET A 331 1.57 19.41 -9.31
C MET A 331 0.18 19.67 -9.88
N TYR A 332 -0.73 20.31 -9.13
CA TYR A 332 -2.12 20.46 -9.55
C TYR A 332 -2.27 21.18 -10.89
N GLU A 333 -1.52 22.26 -11.11
CA GLU A 333 -1.62 23.03 -12.36
C GLU A 333 -1.25 22.16 -13.57
N GLU A 334 -0.14 21.43 -13.51
CA GLU A 334 0.33 20.51 -14.55
C GLU A 334 -0.67 19.37 -14.81
N MET A 335 -1.20 18.76 -13.76
CA MET A 335 -2.14 17.66 -13.86
C MET A 335 -3.51 18.10 -14.41
N LEU A 336 -4.02 19.24 -13.93
CA LEU A 336 -5.29 19.80 -14.41
C LEU A 336 -5.20 20.26 -15.87
N GLU A 337 -4.04 20.82 -16.30
CA GLU A 337 -3.80 21.18 -17.71
C GLU A 337 -3.75 19.94 -18.63
N ALA A 338 -3.32 18.81 -18.10
CA ALA A 338 -3.36 17.53 -18.81
C ALA A 338 -4.76 16.90 -18.90
N GLY A 339 -5.74 17.43 -18.15
CA GLY A 339 -7.11 16.90 -18.11
C GLY A 339 -7.41 15.93 -16.96
N ILE A 340 -6.49 15.78 -16.01
CA ILE A 340 -6.73 15.01 -14.79
C ILE A 340 -7.69 15.79 -13.90
N ARG A 341 -8.70 15.12 -13.36
CA ARG A 341 -9.62 15.72 -12.39
C ARG A 341 -9.13 15.46 -10.97
N ILE A 342 -9.00 16.53 -10.18
CA ILE A 342 -8.48 16.47 -8.81
C ILE A 342 -9.59 16.82 -7.84
N TYR A 343 -9.77 15.98 -6.83
CA TYR A 343 -10.77 16.11 -5.78
C TYR A 343 -10.09 16.11 -4.41
N GLU A 344 -10.36 17.10 -3.57
CA GLU A 344 -9.85 17.14 -2.22
C GLU A 344 -10.91 16.66 -1.23
N TRP A 345 -10.61 15.61 -0.48
CA TRP A 345 -11.40 15.10 0.64
C TRP A 345 -11.45 16.12 1.78
N GLN A 346 -12.64 16.50 2.26
CA GLN A 346 -12.82 17.66 3.13
C GLN A 346 -12.96 17.35 4.63
N ASP A 347 -13.52 16.19 5.00
CA ASP A 347 -13.98 15.96 6.37
C ASP A 347 -12.85 15.61 7.35
N HIS A 348 -11.95 14.74 6.93
CA HIS A 348 -10.85 14.18 7.72
C HIS A 348 -9.70 13.74 6.82
N MET A 349 -8.68 13.08 7.37
CA MET A 349 -7.56 12.57 6.58
C MET A 349 -8.01 11.41 5.69
N MET A 350 -7.94 11.59 4.38
CA MET A 350 -8.02 10.49 3.42
C MET A 350 -6.62 9.85 3.30
N HIS A 351 -6.51 8.59 3.70
CA HIS A 351 -5.24 7.85 3.72
C HIS A 351 -5.26 6.58 2.88
N ALA A 352 -6.36 6.29 2.19
CA ALA A 352 -6.52 5.12 1.32
C ALA A 352 -5.49 5.09 0.17
N LYS A 353 -5.05 3.89 -0.20
CA LYS A 353 -4.25 3.60 -1.40
C LYS A 353 -5.01 2.54 -2.20
N GLN A 354 -5.77 3.02 -3.15
CA GLN A 354 -6.53 2.21 -4.07
C GLN A 354 -6.42 2.80 -5.47
N TYR A 355 -6.23 1.94 -6.44
CA TYR A 355 -6.12 2.29 -7.84
C TYR A 355 -7.05 1.41 -8.65
N LEU A 356 -7.93 2.01 -9.44
CA LEU A 356 -8.88 1.34 -10.30
C LEU A 356 -8.48 1.61 -11.75
N CYS A 357 -8.25 0.55 -12.50
CA CYS A 357 -7.90 0.60 -13.91
C CYS A 357 -8.99 -0.07 -14.72
N ASP A 358 -9.74 0.74 -15.44
CA ASP A 358 -10.92 0.33 -16.18
C ASP A 358 -11.92 -0.43 -15.26
N ASP A 359 -12.70 -1.34 -15.83
CA ASP A 359 -13.71 -2.11 -15.11
C ASP A 359 -13.21 -3.49 -14.64
N TYR A 360 -11.89 -3.72 -14.59
CA TYR A 360 -11.38 -5.08 -14.38
C TYR A 360 -10.26 -5.21 -13.35
N LEU A 361 -9.43 -4.20 -13.14
CA LEU A 361 -8.30 -4.27 -12.21
C LEU A 361 -8.48 -3.29 -11.06
N ALA A 362 -8.62 -3.82 -9.85
CA ALA A 362 -8.49 -3.05 -8.61
C ALA A 362 -7.16 -3.39 -7.92
N ILE A 363 -6.39 -2.38 -7.54
CA ILE A 363 -5.12 -2.52 -6.82
C ILE A 363 -5.29 -1.86 -5.46
N ILE A 364 -5.12 -2.63 -4.39
CA ILE A 364 -5.30 -2.15 -3.01
C ILE A 364 -4.12 -2.62 -2.15
N GLY A 365 -3.63 -1.75 -1.27
CA GLY A 365 -2.59 -2.13 -0.33
C GLY A 365 -1.88 -0.96 0.34
N SER A 366 -0.59 -1.10 0.57
CA SER A 366 0.17 -0.17 1.39
C SER A 366 0.87 0.95 0.61
N THR A 367 1.03 0.81 -0.72
CA THR A 367 1.88 1.64 -1.56
C THR A 367 1.24 2.99 -1.86
N ASN A 368 1.90 4.09 -1.45
CA ASN A 368 1.59 5.41 -1.95
C ASN A 368 2.19 5.61 -3.35
N MET A 369 1.60 6.52 -4.11
CA MET A 369 2.20 6.99 -5.36
C MET A 369 3.20 8.12 -5.07
N ASP A 370 4.25 7.78 -4.33
CA ASP A 370 5.35 8.67 -3.95
C ASP A 370 6.72 8.00 -4.15
N ASN A 371 7.80 8.79 -4.08
CA ASN A 371 9.15 8.26 -4.30
C ASN A 371 9.58 7.25 -3.23
N LEU A 372 9.14 7.41 -1.98
CA LEU A 372 9.53 6.47 -0.92
C LEU A 372 8.89 5.11 -1.14
N SER A 373 7.60 5.07 -1.43
CA SER A 373 6.88 3.81 -1.65
C SER A 373 7.31 3.11 -2.93
N LEU A 374 7.57 3.87 -4.01
CA LEU A 374 7.89 3.30 -5.32
C LEU A 374 9.37 2.90 -5.51
N PHE A 375 10.28 3.30 -4.58
CA PHE A 375 11.72 2.98 -4.70
C PHE A 375 12.37 2.43 -3.44
N LEU A 376 11.90 2.80 -2.25
CA LEU A 376 12.69 2.63 -1.03
C LEU A 376 11.99 1.82 0.06
N ASN A 377 10.67 1.74 0.06
CA ASN A 377 9.92 1.03 1.09
C ASN A 377 9.70 -0.44 0.74
N TYR A 378 9.55 -1.25 1.76
CA TYR A 378 8.89 -2.55 1.63
C TYR A 378 7.39 -2.31 1.60
N GLU A 379 6.75 -2.68 0.52
CA GLU A 379 5.32 -2.49 0.27
C GLU A 379 4.63 -3.81 -0.05
N LEU A 380 3.31 -3.80 -0.04
CA LEU A 380 2.49 -4.95 -0.43
C LEU A 380 1.22 -4.46 -1.10
N LEU A 381 0.97 -4.95 -2.30
CA LEU A 381 -0.26 -4.72 -3.05
C LEU A 381 -0.96 -6.05 -3.34
N ALA A 382 -2.28 -6.02 -3.32
CA ALA A 382 -3.14 -7.05 -3.89
C ALA A 382 -3.72 -6.52 -5.21
N PHE A 383 -3.45 -7.24 -6.30
CA PHE A 383 -4.03 -7.00 -7.62
C PHE A 383 -5.22 -7.94 -7.76
N LEU A 384 -6.40 -7.37 -7.89
CA LEU A 384 -7.69 -8.05 -7.94
C LEU A 384 -8.24 -7.95 -9.36
N TYR A 385 -8.28 -9.05 -10.08
CA TYR A 385 -8.70 -9.12 -11.47
C TYR A 385 -10.15 -9.55 -11.56
N ASP A 386 -11.09 -8.64 -11.27
CA ASP A 386 -12.52 -8.97 -11.20
C ASP A 386 -13.40 -7.74 -11.46
N GLU A 387 -14.29 -7.83 -12.43
CA GLU A 387 -15.20 -6.75 -12.82
C GLU A 387 -16.16 -6.38 -11.69
N ARG A 388 -16.65 -7.35 -10.91
CA ARG A 388 -17.60 -7.11 -9.80
C ARG A 388 -16.95 -6.28 -8.69
N ILE A 389 -15.67 -6.60 -8.39
CA ILE A 389 -14.87 -5.84 -7.41
C ILE A 389 -14.62 -4.42 -7.91
N CYS A 390 -14.24 -4.27 -9.18
CA CYS A 390 -14.00 -2.95 -9.76
C CYS A 390 -15.26 -2.10 -9.77
N HIS A 391 -16.42 -2.66 -10.15
CA HIS A 391 -17.70 -1.95 -10.09
C HIS A 391 -18.03 -1.51 -8.67
N ARG A 392 -17.91 -2.41 -7.68
CA ARG A 392 -18.16 -2.07 -6.28
C ARG A 392 -17.22 -1.00 -5.74
N ALA A 393 -15.94 -1.09 -6.08
CA ALA A 393 -14.94 -0.09 -5.69
C ALA A 393 -15.18 1.25 -6.40
N ALA A 394 -15.58 1.24 -7.67
CA ALA A 394 -15.94 2.44 -8.43
C ALA A 394 -17.20 3.12 -7.89
N GLU A 395 -18.24 2.36 -7.51
CA GLU A 395 -19.43 2.89 -6.82
C GLU A 395 -19.06 3.60 -5.51
N THR A 396 -18.17 3.00 -4.72
CA THR A 396 -17.64 3.62 -3.49
C THR A 396 -16.89 4.90 -3.80
N PHE A 397 -15.98 4.87 -4.79
CA PHE A 397 -15.23 6.05 -5.23
C PHE A 397 -16.13 7.21 -5.66
N LEU A 398 -17.17 6.93 -6.46
CA LEU A 398 -18.12 7.95 -6.92
C LEU A 398 -18.98 8.49 -5.77
N ARG A 399 -19.45 7.64 -4.87
CA ARG A 399 -20.17 8.06 -3.65
C ARG A 399 -19.30 8.99 -2.80
N ASP A 400 -18.03 8.66 -2.64
CA ASP A 400 -17.08 9.44 -1.85
C ASP A 400 -16.76 10.78 -2.51
N LEU A 401 -16.73 10.85 -3.84
CA LEU A 401 -16.65 12.12 -4.58
C LEU A 401 -17.82 13.05 -4.23
N ASP A 402 -19.04 12.50 -4.26
CA ASP A 402 -20.26 13.29 -4.05
C ASP A 402 -20.42 13.70 -2.58
N ALA A 403 -20.09 12.80 -1.64
CA ALA A 403 -20.36 13.01 -0.22
C ALA A 403 -19.26 13.80 0.50
N HIS A 404 -17.99 13.63 0.13
CA HIS A 404 -16.86 14.05 0.94
C HIS A 404 -15.87 14.96 0.22
N CYS A 405 -15.97 15.12 -1.11
CA CYS A 405 -14.92 15.78 -1.88
C CYS A 405 -15.35 17.12 -2.50
N ARG A 406 -14.39 18.02 -2.63
CA ARG A 406 -14.49 19.25 -3.42
C ARG A 406 -13.59 19.13 -4.66
N GLU A 407 -14.15 19.34 -5.83
CA GLU A 407 -13.38 19.39 -7.07
C GLU A 407 -12.50 20.66 -7.13
N ILE A 408 -11.24 20.50 -7.50
CA ILE A 408 -10.26 21.57 -7.70
C ILE A 408 -10.24 21.92 -9.18
N THR A 409 -10.41 23.20 -9.49
CA THR A 409 -10.40 23.66 -10.87
C THR A 409 -9.06 24.30 -11.27
N LEU A 410 -8.71 24.21 -12.56
CA LEU A 410 -7.51 24.87 -13.09
C LEU A 410 -7.55 26.38 -12.88
N GLU A 411 -8.74 26.98 -13.02
CA GLU A 411 -8.93 28.43 -12.84
C GLU A 411 -8.63 28.86 -11.39
N GLU A 412 -9.08 28.05 -10.41
CA GLU A 412 -8.77 28.26 -8.98
C GLU A 412 -7.26 28.19 -8.74
N VAL A 413 -6.59 27.15 -9.23
CA VAL A 413 -5.14 26.95 -9.04
C VAL A 413 -4.32 28.07 -9.69
N LYS A 414 -4.73 28.53 -10.88
CA LYS A 414 -4.08 29.66 -11.55
C LYS A 414 -4.18 30.97 -10.76
N ARG A 415 -5.26 31.14 -9.98
CA ARG A 415 -5.48 32.32 -9.11
C ARG A 415 -4.74 32.25 -7.77
N TRP A 416 -4.14 31.11 -7.43
CA TRP A 416 -3.42 31.03 -6.16
C TRP A 416 -2.31 32.07 -6.07
N PRO A 417 -2.12 32.70 -4.86
CA PRO A 417 -1.10 33.70 -4.67
C PRO A 417 0.31 33.19 -5.00
N SER A 418 1.11 34.01 -5.64
CA SER A 418 2.51 33.66 -5.98
C SER A 418 3.32 33.12 -4.79
N PRO A 419 3.22 33.66 -3.54
CA PRO A 419 3.93 33.08 -2.40
C PRO A 419 3.56 31.62 -2.10
N ARG A 420 2.26 31.21 -2.28
CA ARG A 420 1.83 29.81 -2.12
C ARG A 420 2.48 28.93 -3.19
N LYS A 421 2.43 29.33 -4.45
CA LYS A 421 3.04 28.59 -5.55
C LYS A 421 4.55 28.44 -5.37
N TRP A 422 5.25 29.52 -4.96
CA TRP A 422 6.69 29.48 -4.67
C TRP A 422 7.03 28.54 -3.51
N ARG A 423 6.29 28.63 -2.41
CA ARG A 423 6.45 27.73 -1.27
C ARG A 423 6.29 26.26 -1.68
N ASN A 424 5.24 25.95 -2.41
CA ASN A 424 4.91 24.61 -2.84
C ASN A 424 5.98 24.07 -3.81
N TRP A 425 6.46 24.88 -4.73
CA TRP A 425 7.56 24.53 -5.63
C TRP A 425 8.87 24.24 -4.87
N ILE A 426 9.23 25.07 -3.88
CA ILE A 426 10.39 24.83 -3.01
C ILE A 426 10.22 23.50 -2.25
N LEU A 427 9.04 23.24 -1.70
CA LEU A 427 8.75 21.99 -1.01
C LEU A 427 8.91 20.78 -1.94
N ARG A 428 8.43 20.86 -3.20
CA ARG A 428 8.62 19.80 -4.20
C ARG A 428 10.11 19.54 -4.49
N ILE A 429 10.91 20.59 -4.65
CA ILE A 429 12.36 20.43 -4.94
C ILE A 429 13.12 19.86 -3.74
N LEU A 430 12.84 20.35 -2.54
CA LEU A 430 13.59 19.96 -1.35
C LEU A 430 13.06 18.68 -0.70
N GLY A 431 11.76 18.49 -0.70
CA GLY A 431 11.06 17.38 -0.05
C GLY A 431 10.73 16.22 -0.99
N GLY A 432 10.41 16.50 -2.26
CA GLY A 432 9.97 15.50 -3.21
C GLY A 432 10.86 14.26 -3.37
N PRO A 433 12.19 14.36 -3.37
CA PRO A 433 13.06 13.19 -3.37
C PRO A 433 13.03 12.37 -2.07
N LEU A 434 12.46 12.93 -1.00
CA LEU A 434 12.41 12.36 0.35
C LEU A 434 10.97 12.05 0.80
N ALA A 435 9.99 12.39 -0.02
CA ALA A 435 8.57 12.15 0.20
C ALA A 435 8.13 10.80 -0.35
#